data_a84a7e43717bdec801c0f5349a2496d6
#
_entry.id   a84a7e43717bdec801c0f5349a2496d6
#
_cell.length_a   1.000
_cell.length_b   1.000
_cell.length_c   1.000
_cell.angle_alpha   90.00
_cell.angle_beta   90.00
_cell.angle_gamma   90.00
#
_symmetry.space_group_name_H-M   'P 1'
#
loop_
_entity.id
_entity.type
_entity.pdbx_description
1 polymer ?
#
loop_
_entity_poly.entity_id
_entity_poly.type
_entity_poly.pdbx_seq_one_letter_code
_entity_poly.pdbx_strand_id
1 'polypeptide(L)'
;MVSYTGWLYDPTRPESKGTQFDSNAGFIFQLGVGRVIQGWDQGVVGMRVGGQRRLIIPPNLGYGSQANGTIPGNSTLVFDIMLLNVS
;
A
#
# COMPACT_ATOMS: atom_id res chain seq x y z
N MET A 1 -0.88 1.61 -13.88
CA MET A 1 -0.29 2.77 -13.19
C MET A 1 -1.19 3.23 -12.08
N VAL A 2 -0.64 3.45 -10.92
CA VAL A 2 -1.37 3.95 -9.76
C VAL A 2 -0.66 5.16 -9.18
N SER A 3 -1.41 6.01 -8.48
CA SER A 3 -0.84 6.92 -7.50
C SER A 3 -1.13 6.35 -6.11
N TYR A 4 -0.20 6.55 -5.18
CA TYR A 4 -0.41 6.02 -3.83
C TYR A 4 0.33 6.84 -2.78
N THR A 5 -0.17 6.73 -1.56
CA THR A 5 0.55 7.18 -0.36
C THR A 5 0.43 6.08 0.69
N GLY A 6 1.52 5.81 1.39
CA GLY A 6 1.57 4.80 2.43
C GLY A 6 1.95 5.39 3.78
N TRP A 7 1.28 4.93 4.83
CA TRP A 7 1.52 5.33 6.22
C TRP A 7 1.68 4.10 7.09
N LEU A 8 2.41 4.26 8.19
CA LEU A 8 2.36 3.29 9.27
C LEU A 8 0.98 3.36 9.93
N TYR A 9 0.36 2.21 10.20
CA TYR A 9 -0.92 2.16 10.89
C TYR A 9 -0.76 2.68 12.32
N ASP A 10 -1.59 3.65 12.71
CA ASP A 10 -1.64 4.18 14.07
C ASP A 10 -3.09 4.50 14.42
N PRO A 11 -3.75 3.66 15.23
CA PRO A 11 -5.16 3.83 15.54
C PRO A 11 -5.46 5.09 16.37
N THR A 12 -4.42 5.74 16.92
CA THR A 12 -4.59 6.98 17.70
C THR A 12 -4.64 8.23 16.82
N ARG A 13 -4.39 8.09 15.52
CA ARG A 13 -4.37 9.22 14.58
C ARG A 13 -5.59 9.22 13.67
N PRO A 14 -5.94 10.40 13.10
CA PRO A 14 -7.03 10.47 12.12
C PRO A 14 -6.84 9.48 10.99
N GLU A 15 -7.91 8.77 10.63
CA GLU A 15 -7.92 7.75 9.59
C GLU A 15 -6.90 6.62 9.81
N SER A 16 -6.42 6.48 11.05
CA SER A 16 -5.39 5.50 11.42
C SER A 16 -4.07 5.68 10.67
N LYS A 17 -3.81 6.87 10.15
CA LYS A 17 -2.62 7.20 9.39
C LYS A 17 -1.55 7.79 10.30
N GLY A 18 -0.53 6.99 10.59
CA GLY A 18 0.64 7.43 11.34
C GLY A 18 1.65 8.12 10.44
N THR A 19 2.94 7.80 10.62
CA THR A 19 4.01 8.39 9.83
C THR A 19 3.92 7.93 8.38
N GLN A 20 3.91 8.89 7.45
CA GLN A 20 4.01 8.59 6.02
C GLN A 20 5.41 8.05 5.70
N PHE A 21 5.48 6.93 4.98
CA PHE A 21 6.78 6.34 4.62
C PHE A 21 7.04 6.34 3.12
N ASP A 22 6.02 6.54 2.29
CA ASP A 22 6.19 6.49 0.85
C ASP A 22 5.02 7.16 0.14
N SER A 23 5.27 7.70 -1.05
CA SER A 23 4.22 8.14 -1.96
C SER A 23 4.78 8.21 -3.38
N ASN A 24 3.90 8.02 -4.37
CA ASN A 24 4.28 8.10 -5.78
C ASN A 24 3.04 8.49 -6.58
N ALA A 25 3.19 9.50 -7.44
CA ALA A 25 2.09 9.99 -8.26
C ALA A 25 1.87 9.19 -9.54
N GLY A 26 2.77 8.27 -9.88
CA GLY A 26 2.65 7.46 -11.10
C GLY A 26 3.54 6.24 -11.03
N PHE A 27 3.13 5.23 -10.26
CA PHE A 27 3.87 3.99 -10.09
C PHE A 27 3.30 2.92 -11.01
N ILE A 28 4.19 2.31 -11.80
CA ILE A 28 3.81 1.27 -12.76
C ILE A 28 4.28 -0.08 -12.21
N PHE A 29 3.36 -1.05 -12.15
CA PHE A 29 3.71 -2.41 -11.76
C PHE A 29 2.81 -3.42 -12.44
N GLN A 30 3.26 -4.67 -12.49
CA GLN A 30 2.48 -5.79 -13.00
C GLN A 30 1.82 -6.50 -11.83
N LEU A 31 0.49 -6.64 -11.90
CA LEU A 31 -0.30 -7.23 -10.84
C LEU A 31 -0.16 -8.75 -10.82
N GLY A 32 -0.08 -9.33 -9.63
CA GLY A 32 -0.18 -10.78 -9.43
C GLY A 32 1.10 -11.57 -9.66
N VAL A 33 2.24 -10.90 -9.85
CA VAL A 33 3.52 -11.58 -10.13
C VAL A 33 4.58 -11.35 -9.04
N GLY A 34 4.16 -10.89 -7.86
CA GLY A 34 5.08 -10.71 -6.72
C GLY A 34 6.03 -9.53 -6.86
N ARG A 35 5.74 -8.55 -7.73
CA ARG A 35 6.54 -7.34 -7.91
C ARG A 35 6.31 -6.31 -6.82
N VAL A 36 5.22 -6.45 -6.08
CA VAL A 36 4.82 -5.60 -4.96
C VAL A 36 4.49 -6.49 -3.77
N ILE A 37 4.31 -5.89 -2.60
CA ILE A 37 3.90 -6.66 -1.42
C ILE A 37 2.56 -7.37 -1.67
N GLN A 38 2.36 -8.51 -1.02
CA GLN A 38 1.18 -9.35 -1.26
C GLN A 38 -0.13 -8.63 -1.00
N GLY A 39 -0.15 -7.73 -0.02
CA GLY A 39 -1.34 -6.91 0.26
C GLY A 39 -1.78 -6.10 -0.95
N TRP A 40 -0.86 -5.63 -1.78
CA TRP A 40 -1.16 -4.96 -3.03
C TRP A 40 -1.66 -5.93 -4.10
N ASP A 41 -0.96 -7.06 -4.28
CA ASP A 41 -1.37 -8.05 -5.28
C ASP A 41 -2.80 -8.55 -5.03
N GLN A 42 -3.21 -8.62 -3.77
CA GLN A 42 -4.58 -9.02 -3.40
C GLN A 42 -5.53 -7.83 -3.37
N GLY A 43 -5.09 -6.70 -2.82
CA GLY A 43 -5.96 -5.57 -2.53
C GLY A 43 -6.33 -4.71 -3.73
N VAL A 44 -5.49 -4.70 -4.77
CA VAL A 44 -5.72 -3.89 -5.98
C VAL A 44 -6.63 -4.61 -6.97
N VAL A 45 -6.81 -5.91 -6.82
CA VAL A 45 -7.69 -6.70 -7.71
C VAL A 45 -9.11 -6.12 -7.69
N GLY A 46 -9.67 -5.94 -8.88
CA GLY A 46 -11.03 -5.43 -9.03
C GLY A 46 -11.16 -3.90 -9.02
N MET A 47 -10.06 -3.17 -8.86
CA MET A 47 -10.11 -1.71 -8.99
C MET A 47 -10.41 -1.30 -10.43
N ARG A 48 -11.13 -0.19 -10.56
CA ARG A 48 -11.43 0.42 -11.86
C ARG A 48 -10.64 1.70 -12.02
N VAL A 49 -10.34 2.06 -13.27
CA VAL A 49 -9.66 3.32 -13.59
C VAL A 49 -10.45 4.49 -12.99
N GLY A 50 -9.76 5.38 -12.31
CA GLY A 50 -10.34 6.49 -11.57
C GLY A 50 -10.82 6.12 -10.17
N GLY A 51 -10.86 4.83 -9.84
CA GLY A 51 -11.25 4.36 -8.52
C GLY A 51 -10.18 4.57 -7.48
N GLN A 52 -10.60 4.72 -6.23
CA GLN A 52 -9.72 4.82 -5.07
C GLN A 52 -10.00 3.69 -4.12
N ARG A 53 -8.97 3.17 -3.47
CA ARG A 53 -9.12 2.11 -2.48
C ARG A 53 -8.13 2.33 -1.36
N ARG A 54 -8.60 2.16 -0.12
CA ARG A 54 -7.75 2.14 1.05
C ARG A 54 -7.46 0.69 1.42
N LEU A 55 -6.18 0.37 1.57
CA LEU A 55 -5.74 -0.95 2.01
C LEU A 55 -5.12 -0.84 3.39
N ILE A 56 -5.55 -1.69 4.31
CA ILE A 56 -4.90 -1.88 5.61
C ILE A 56 -4.25 -3.25 5.56
N ILE A 57 -2.93 -3.28 5.59
CA ILE A 57 -2.15 -4.45 5.26
C ILE A 57 -1.40 -4.94 6.50
N PRO A 58 -1.71 -6.14 7.00
CA PRO A 58 -0.98 -6.71 8.14
C PRO A 58 0.46 -7.06 7.74
N PRO A 59 1.36 -7.24 8.72
CA PRO A 59 2.78 -7.50 8.43
C PRO A 59 3.02 -8.69 7.51
N ASN A 60 2.26 -9.77 7.64
CA ASN A 60 2.46 -10.97 6.83
C ASN A 60 2.11 -10.79 5.35
N LEU A 61 1.37 -9.73 5.00
CA LEU A 61 1.08 -9.35 3.61
C LEU A 61 1.85 -8.11 3.19
N GLY A 62 2.67 -7.55 4.06
CA GLY A 62 3.54 -6.43 3.82
C GLY A 62 5.01 -6.83 3.88
N TYR A 63 5.78 -6.17 4.73
CA TYR A 63 7.22 -6.40 4.83
C TYR A 63 7.61 -7.40 5.94
N GLY A 64 6.63 -7.99 6.63
CA GLY A 64 6.87 -9.03 7.60
C GLY A 64 7.58 -8.55 8.86
N SER A 65 8.41 -9.44 9.42
CA SER A 65 9.11 -9.17 10.67
C SER A 65 10.41 -8.39 10.50
N GLN A 66 10.84 -8.16 9.26
CA GLN A 66 12.09 -7.43 8.98
C GLN A 66 11.81 -5.97 8.71
N ALA A 67 12.64 -5.10 9.28
CA ALA A 67 12.57 -3.67 8.98
C ALA A 67 12.95 -3.43 7.51
N ASN A 68 12.32 -2.42 6.90
CA ASN A 68 12.59 -2.00 5.53
C ASN A 68 12.64 -0.47 5.48
N GLY A 69 13.83 0.10 5.41
CA GLY A 69 14.01 1.54 5.45
C GLY A 69 13.45 2.14 6.74
N THR A 70 12.51 3.05 6.61
CA THR A 70 11.85 3.68 7.76
C THR A 70 10.69 2.86 8.33
N ILE A 71 10.38 1.72 7.74
CA ILE A 71 9.29 0.85 8.20
C ILE A 71 9.84 -0.14 9.22
N PRO A 72 9.41 -0.08 10.49
CA PRO A 72 9.83 -1.06 11.48
C PRO A 72 9.32 -2.46 11.13
N GLY A 73 9.99 -3.49 11.64
CA GLY A 73 9.48 -4.86 11.53
C GLY A 73 8.12 -5.01 12.20
N ASN A 74 7.31 -5.94 11.72
CA ASN A 74 5.96 -6.23 12.21
C ASN A 74 4.99 -5.03 12.12
N SER A 75 5.15 -4.19 11.09
CA SER A 75 4.29 -3.03 10.91
C SER A 75 3.04 -3.38 10.10
N THR A 76 1.88 -2.91 10.57
CA THR A 76 0.67 -2.82 9.77
C THR A 76 0.73 -1.52 8.98
N LEU A 77 0.35 -1.57 7.70
CA LEU A 77 0.48 -0.46 6.77
C LEU A 77 -0.88 0.01 6.29
N VAL A 78 -0.99 1.31 6.03
CA VAL A 78 -2.19 1.90 5.41
C VAL A 78 -1.78 2.51 4.08
N PHE A 79 -2.46 2.14 3.01
CA PHE A 79 -2.25 2.74 1.69
C PHE A 79 -3.55 3.32 1.16
N ASP A 80 -3.49 4.52 0.61
CA ASP A 80 -4.53 5.06 -0.26
C ASP A 80 -4.01 4.97 -1.69
N ILE A 81 -4.75 4.26 -2.54
CA ILE A 81 -4.35 3.94 -3.92
C ILE A 81 -5.43 4.41 -4.87
N MET A 82 -5.02 5.12 -5.93
CA MET A 82 -5.88 5.49 -7.05
C MET A 82 -5.37 4.81 -8.31
N LEU A 83 -6.24 4.12 -9.02
CA LEU A 83 -5.89 3.51 -10.30
C LEU A 83 -5.99 4.55 -11.41
N LEU A 84 -4.86 4.86 -12.06
CA LEU A 84 -4.78 5.89 -13.09
C LEU A 84 -5.04 5.34 -14.48
N ASN A 85 -4.43 4.18 -14.80
CA ASN A 85 -4.70 3.49 -16.05
C ASN A 85 -4.28 2.02 -15.95
N VAL A 86 -4.71 1.24 -16.95
CA VAL A 86 -4.36 -0.18 -17.11
C VAL A 86 -3.78 -0.34 -18.50
N SER A 87 -2.61 -0.98 -18.58
CA SER A 87 -1.95 -1.25 -19.85
C SER A 87 -2.11 -2.70 -20.26
#